data_2fdf14a4be6778c6ed40247c4a85091c
#
_entry.id   2fdf14a4be6778c6ed40247c4a85091c
#
_cell.length_a   1.000
_cell.length_b   1.000
_cell.length_c   1.000
_cell.angle_alpha   90.00
_cell.angle_beta   90.00
_cell.angle_gamma   90.00
#
_symmetry.space_group_name_H-M   'P 1'
#
loop_
_entity.id
_entity.type
_entity.pdbx_description
1 polymer ?
#
loop_
_entity_poly.entity_id
_entity_poly.type
_entity_poly.pdbx_seq_one_letter_code
_entity_poly.pdbx_strand_id
1 'polypeptide(L)'
;MSEALSVVEDVLRCPHCAASIKIDAGVAKCEAGHSFDIARQGYVNFLTSQTFIKNADTAAMVEARQKMHARPFFQNLAHQIAQVCDGLCRGIPSPVIVEPGGGTGFYSRAATQVVSSAVAVSFDISVHAAKVCARQSNRIAAVVADVWQPWPIGENSADIVLSVFSPRNIEETKRVVRAGGTLIVVAPEVNHLVELRTKFNALGIERDKSEKIAKSLKNFTNIHQSVHESSELLNGSAQCDSLLSGPNGHHISAEDMELLRTAESINVTHCVNISVWQLS
;
A
#
# COMPACT_ATOMS: atom_id res chain seq x y z
N MET A 1 10.81 -19.63 6.07
CA MET A 1 9.54 -18.90 6.08
C MET A 1 9.64 -17.51 6.72
N SER A 2 10.75 -17.17 7.36
CA SER A 2 11.02 -15.81 7.90
C SER A 2 12.04 -15.00 7.07
N GLU A 3 12.47 -15.53 5.93
CA GLU A 3 13.52 -14.93 5.10
C GLU A 3 13.22 -13.45 4.76
N ALA A 4 11.99 -13.15 4.31
CA ALA A 4 11.59 -11.78 3.98
C ALA A 4 11.64 -10.81 5.17
N LEU A 5 11.34 -11.27 6.39
CA LEU A 5 11.46 -10.45 7.60
C LEU A 5 12.92 -10.29 8.02
N SER A 6 13.75 -11.31 7.82
CA SER A 6 15.17 -11.27 8.19
C SER A 6 15.97 -10.29 7.32
N VAL A 7 15.61 -10.15 6.03
CA VAL A 7 16.32 -9.20 5.15
C VAL A 7 16.04 -7.72 5.45
N VAL A 8 15.05 -7.42 6.29
CA VAL A 8 14.68 -6.07 6.72
C VAL A 8 14.77 -5.89 8.25
N GLU A 9 15.33 -6.84 8.99
CA GLU A 9 15.34 -6.76 10.46
C GLU A 9 16.02 -5.50 10.99
N ASP A 10 17.03 -4.99 10.29
CA ASP A 10 17.75 -3.77 10.68
C ASP A 10 16.87 -2.51 10.63
N VAL A 11 15.81 -2.51 9.82
CA VAL A 11 14.87 -1.39 9.72
C VAL A 11 13.62 -1.58 10.58
N LEU A 12 13.32 -2.82 11.02
CA LEU A 12 12.14 -3.08 11.87
C LEU A 12 12.35 -2.59 13.29
N ARG A 13 11.27 -2.07 13.88
CA ARG A 13 11.24 -1.61 15.27
C ARG A 13 10.06 -2.19 16.04
N CYS A 14 10.29 -2.43 17.31
CA CYS A 14 9.26 -2.92 18.22
C CYS A 14 8.14 -1.89 18.38
N PRO A 15 6.86 -2.25 18.16
CA PRO A 15 5.73 -1.32 18.30
C PRO A 15 5.50 -0.85 19.75
N HIS A 16 6.06 -1.54 20.75
CA HIS A 16 5.90 -1.19 22.16
C HIS A 16 7.00 -0.26 22.70
N CYS A 17 8.24 -0.40 22.21
CA CYS A 17 9.37 0.31 22.80
C CYS A 17 10.36 0.88 21.78
N ALA A 18 10.07 0.79 20.49
CA ALA A 18 10.89 1.23 19.37
C ALA A 18 12.32 0.62 19.30
N ALA A 19 12.66 -0.33 20.17
CA ALA A 19 13.93 -1.05 20.11
C ALA A 19 14.04 -1.90 18.85
N SER A 20 15.27 -2.20 18.44
CA SER A 20 15.56 -3.09 17.30
C SER A 20 14.94 -4.46 17.50
N ILE A 21 14.54 -5.08 16.38
CA ILE A 21 13.97 -6.43 16.34
C ILE A 21 14.98 -7.38 15.73
N LYS A 22 15.05 -8.59 16.29
CA LYS A 22 15.75 -9.73 15.71
C LYS A 22 14.77 -10.81 15.33
N ILE A 23 15.02 -11.45 14.20
CA ILE A 23 14.18 -12.53 13.66
C ILE A 23 14.91 -13.84 13.90
N ASP A 24 14.36 -14.67 14.77
CA ASP A 24 14.92 -16.00 15.06
C ASP A 24 13.82 -17.04 15.27
N ALA A 25 14.04 -18.25 14.73
CA ALA A 25 13.20 -19.43 14.92
C ALA A 25 11.68 -19.21 14.77
N GLY A 26 11.25 -18.30 13.89
CA GLY A 26 9.84 -18.00 13.66
C GLY A 26 9.25 -16.97 14.62
N VAL A 27 10.10 -16.23 15.33
CA VAL A 27 9.72 -15.21 16.29
C VAL A 27 10.46 -13.91 15.97
N ALA A 28 9.76 -12.77 16.04
CA ALA A 28 10.35 -11.43 16.04
C ALA A 28 10.46 -10.94 17.49
N LYS A 29 11.68 -10.70 17.99
CA LYS A 29 11.92 -10.34 19.38
C LYS A 29 12.78 -9.08 19.49
N CYS A 30 12.42 -8.16 20.37
CA CYS A 30 13.22 -6.97 20.64
C CYS A 30 14.14 -7.18 21.87
N GLU A 31 15.14 -6.31 22.01
CA GLU A 31 16.08 -6.32 23.14
C GLU A 31 15.40 -6.14 24.50
N ALA A 32 14.27 -5.43 24.57
CA ALA A 32 13.47 -5.28 25.79
C ALA A 32 12.60 -6.52 26.12
N GLY A 33 12.68 -7.58 25.31
CA GLY A 33 11.99 -8.86 25.58
C GLY A 33 10.58 -8.97 25.02
N HIS A 34 10.03 -7.95 24.31
CA HIS A 34 8.76 -8.12 23.61
C HIS A 34 8.94 -9.12 22.45
N SER A 35 7.98 -10.00 22.30
CA SER A 35 8.03 -11.13 21.36
C SER A 35 6.76 -11.22 20.56
N PHE A 36 6.89 -11.49 19.25
CA PHE A 36 5.79 -11.56 18.30
C PHE A 36 5.97 -12.79 17.43
N ASP A 37 4.96 -13.66 17.42
CA ASP A 37 5.00 -14.88 16.59
C ASP A 37 4.91 -14.50 15.10
N ILE A 38 5.75 -15.14 14.30
CA ILE A 38 5.65 -15.06 12.85
C ILE A 38 4.66 -16.13 12.40
N ALA A 39 3.58 -15.70 11.75
CA ALA A 39 2.57 -16.60 11.23
C ALA A 39 3.17 -17.58 10.20
N ARG A 40 2.58 -18.78 10.08
CA ARG A 40 3.01 -19.79 9.10
C ARG A 40 3.07 -19.26 7.66
N GLN A 41 2.29 -18.22 7.35
CA GLN A 41 2.29 -17.55 6.05
C GLN A 41 3.50 -16.63 5.84
N GLY A 42 4.26 -16.27 6.88
CA GLY A 42 5.45 -15.44 6.82
C GLY A 42 5.25 -13.97 7.19
N TYR A 43 4.07 -13.54 7.65
CA TYR A 43 3.85 -12.20 8.18
C TYR A 43 3.99 -12.16 9.71
N VAL A 44 4.30 -10.97 10.24
CA VAL A 44 4.27 -10.68 11.68
C VAL A 44 3.12 -9.72 12.00
N ASN A 45 2.46 -9.92 13.15
CA ASN A 45 1.39 -9.03 13.62
C ASN A 45 1.91 -8.15 14.76
N PHE A 46 2.01 -6.84 14.50
CA PHE A 46 2.47 -5.82 15.43
C PHE A 46 1.33 -4.98 16.02
N LEU A 47 0.07 -5.31 15.73
CA LEU A 47 -1.05 -4.65 16.39
C LEU A 47 -1.03 -4.99 17.89
N THR A 48 -1.24 -3.96 18.71
CA THR A 48 -1.38 -4.12 20.15
C THR A 48 -2.81 -4.52 20.51
N SER A 49 -3.00 -5.11 21.69
CA SER A 49 -4.33 -5.47 22.20
C SER A 49 -5.26 -4.27 22.38
N GLN A 50 -4.74 -3.05 22.38
CA GLN A 50 -5.50 -1.79 22.47
C GLN A 50 -5.87 -1.22 21.10
N THR A 51 -5.39 -1.80 19.99
CA THR A 51 -5.69 -1.30 18.65
C THR A 51 -7.13 -1.63 18.29
N PHE A 52 -7.95 -0.58 18.17
CA PHE A 52 -9.31 -0.72 17.66
C PHE A 52 -9.29 -0.86 16.15
N ILE A 53 -9.48 -2.08 15.65
CA ILE A 53 -9.50 -2.36 14.21
C ILE A 53 -10.82 -1.89 13.62
N LYS A 54 -10.78 -0.74 12.93
CA LYS A 54 -11.92 -0.22 12.19
C LYS A 54 -11.60 -0.22 10.71
N ASN A 55 -12.54 -0.70 9.89
CA ASN A 55 -12.44 -0.68 8.42
C ASN A 55 -11.22 -1.44 7.83
N ALA A 56 -10.77 -2.53 8.48
CA ALA A 56 -9.80 -3.43 7.85
C ALA A 56 -10.45 -4.17 6.67
N ASP A 57 -9.72 -4.34 5.58
CA ASP A 57 -10.21 -5.09 4.43
C ASP A 57 -10.59 -6.52 4.82
N THR A 58 -11.76 -6.95 4.39
CA THR A 58 -12.24 -8.33 4.53
C THR A 58 -11.56 -9.26 3.52
N ALA A 59 -11.71 -10.56 3.69
CA ALA A 59 -11.20 -11.54 2.72
C ALA A 59 -11.80 -11.32 1.32
N ALA A 60 -13.09 -10.98 1.22
CA ALA A 60 -13.76 -10.69 -0.05
C ALA A 60 -13.21 -9.44 -0.74
N MET A 61 -12.92 -8.38 0.02
CA MET A 61 -12.29 -7.16 -0.51
C MET A 61 -10.88 -7.43 -1.03
N VAL A 62 -10.09 -8.22 -0.30
CA VAL A 62 -8.74 -8.63 -0.72
C VAL A 62 -8.78 -9.48 -1.99
N GLU A 63 -9.72 -10.41 -2.10
CA GLU A 63 -9.93 -11.22 -3.31
C GLU A 63 -10.31 -10.34 -4.51
N ALA A 64 -11.28 -9.45 -4.36
CA ALA A 64 -11.69 -8.50 -5.38
C ALA A 64 -10.50 -7.62 -5.84
N ARG A 65 -9.69 -7.14 -4.89
CA ARG A 65 -8.47 -6.37 -5.18
C ARG A 65 -7.46 -7.18 -5.99
N GLN A 66 -7.25 -8.46 -5.68
CA GLN A 66 -6.37 -9.33 -6.48
C GLN A 66 -6.87 -9.48 -7.92
N LYS A 67 -8.19 -9.64 -8.14
CA LYS A 67 -8.79 -9.69 -9.47
C LYS A 67 -8.58 -8.37 -10.22
N MET A 68 -8.78 -7.23 -9.56
CA MET A 68 -8.52 -5.91 -10.16
C MET A 68 -7.04 -5.71 -10.48
N HIS A 69 -6.12 -6.10 -9.59
CA HIS A 69 -4.68 -6.03 -9.85
C HIS A 69 -4.23 -6.86 -11.07
N ALA A 70 -4.97 -7.90 -11.46
CA ALA A 70 -4.69 -8.67 -12.67
C ALA A 70 -5.11 -7.94 -13.97
N ARG A 71 -5.83 -6.82 -13.90
CA ARG A 71 -6.34 -6.09 -15.07
C ARG A 71 -5.29 -5.13 -15.65
N PRO A 72 -5.38 -4.83 -16.97
CA PRO A 72 -4.37 -4.04 -17.67
C PRO A 72 -4.05 -2.69 -17.03
N PHE A 73 -5.06 -1.94 -16.56
CA PHE A 73 -4.82 -0.65 -15.90
C PHE A 73 -3.85 -0.78 -14.71
N PHE A 74 -4.13 -1.71 -13.80
CA PHE A 74 -3.33 -1.87 -12.59
C PHE A 74 -1.94 -2.44 -12.88
N GLN A 75 -1.82 -3.35 -13.87
CA GLN A 75 -0.53 -3.87 -14.31
C GLN A 75 0.35 -2.75 -14.90
N ASN A 76 -0.23 -1.90 -15.76
CA ASN A 76 0.47 -0.75 -16.33
C ASN A 76 0.84 0.28 -15.27
N LEU A 77 -0.06 0.58 -14.33
CA LEU A 77 0.21 1.46 -13.20
C LEU A 77 1.36 0.93 -12.34
N ALA A 78 1.35 -0.36 -12.00
CA ALA A 78 2.41 -0.98 -11.23
C ALA A 78 3.76 -0.93 -11.96
N HIS A 79 3.76 -1.14 -13.28
CA HIS A 79 4.96 -1.00 -14.10
C HIS A 79 5.50 0.44 -14.07
N GLN A 80 4.65 1.45 -14.23
CA GLN A 80 5.07 2.87 -14.15
C GLN A 80 5.64 3.22 -12.78
N ILE A 81 5.00 2.79 -11.69
CA ILE A 81 5.51 2.99 -10.33
C ILE A 81 6.88 2.33 -10.17
N ALA A 82 7.04 1.11 -10.67
CA ALA A 82 8.31 0.39 -10.59
C ALA A 82 9.43 1.08 -11.38
N GLN A 83 9.13 1.68 -12.54
CA GLN A 83 10.09 2.49 -13.31
C GLN A 83 10.50 3.76 -12.55
N VAL A 84 9.56 4.42 -11.88
CA VAL A 84 9.87 5.56 -11.00
C VAL A 84 10.79 5.13 -9.87
N CYS A 85 10.50 4.01 -9.20
CA CYS A 85 11.35 3.45 -8.14
C CYS A 85 12.77 3.13 -8.67
N ASP A 86 12.88 2.53 -9.86
CA ASP A 86 14.18 2.23 -10.48
C ASP A 86 15.02 3.50 -10.68
N GLY A 87 14.40 4.55 -11.23
CA GLY A 87 15.06 5.84 -11.41
C GLY A 87 15.57 6.44 -10.10
N LEU A 88 14.76 6.38 -9.04
CA LEU A 88 15.10 6.91 -7.71
C LEU A 88 16.13 6.07 -6.95
N CYS A 89 16.20 4.78 -7.22
CA CYS A 89 17.14 3.86 -6.55
C CYS A 89 18.52 3.80 -7.18
N ARG A 90 18.78 4.52 -8.29
CA ARG A 90 20.07 4.48 -8.98
C ARG A 90 21.22 4.90 -8.06
N GLY A 91 22.23 4.04 -7.98
CA GLY A 91 23.39 4.27 -7.12
C GLY A 91 23.19 3.92 -5.65
N ILE A 92 22.03 3.40 -5.26
CA ILE A 92 21.77 2.89 -3.91
C ILE A 92 21.99 1.38 -3.91
N PRO A 93 22.95 0.85 -3.14
CA PRO A 93 23.30 -0.59 -3.21
C PRO A 93 22.17 -1.51 -2.74
N SER A 94 21.45 -1.15 -1.69
CA SER A 94 20.38 -1.93 -1.08
C SER A 94 19.22 -1.04 -0.68
N PRO A 95 18.41 -0.58 -1.66
CA PRO A 95 17.32 0.35 -1.37
C PRO A 95 16.24 -0.29 -0.49
N VAL A 96 15.72 0.49 0.45
CA VAL A 96 14.61 0.11 1.32
C VAL A 96 13.35 0.85 0.89
N ILE A 97 12.32 0.10 0.53
CA ILE A 97 10.98 0.62 0.18
C ILE A 97 10.04 0.31 1.33
N VAL A 98 9.30 1.32 1.81
CA VAL A 98 8.26 1.16 2.83
C VAL A 98 6.91 1.49 2.24
N GLU A 99 5.95 0.56 2.30
CA GLU A 99 4.60 0.72 1.74
C GLU A 99 3.54 0.65 2.86
N PRO A 100 3.14 1.81 3.45
CA PRO A 100 2.06 1.89 4.42
C PRO A 100 0.69 1.71 3.77
N GLY A 101 -0.16 0.85 4.33
CA GLY A 101 -1.44 0.48 3.72
C GLY A 101 -1.26 -0.27 2.40
N GLY A 102 -0.20 -1.08 2.31
CA GLY A 102 0.22 -1.75 1.07
C GLY A 102 -0.67 -2.94 0.66
N GLY A 103 -1.67 -3.27 1.46
CA GLY A 103 -2.64 -4.29 1.13
C GLY A 103 -1.98 -5.63 0.79
N THR A 104 -2.14 -6.06 -0.45
CA THR A 104 -1.58 -7.35 -0.93
C THR A 104 -0.10 -7.32 -1.27
N GLY A 105 0.60 -6.18 -1.12
CA GLY A 105 2.01 -6.02 -1.50
C GLY A 105 2.25 -5.98 -3.02
N PHE A 106 1.21 -5.67 -3.79
CA PHE A 106 1.25 -5.71 -5.26
C PHE A 106 2.25 -4.71 -5.85
N TYR A 107 2.24 -3.46 -5.37
CA TYR A 107 3.14 -2.42 -5.86
C TYR A 107 4.56 -2.59 -5.33
N SER A 108 4.73 -2.99 -4.06
CA SER A 108 6.04 -3.40 -3.52
C SER A 108 6.65 -4.54 -4.34
N ARG A 109 5.83 -5.52 -4.79
CA ARG A 109 6.31 -6.60 -5.65
C ARG A 109 6.79 -6.07 -7.00
N ALA A 110 6.01 -5.22 -7.65
CA ALA A 110 6.41 -4.63 -8.93
C ALA A 110 7.73 -3.83 -8.79
N ALA A 111 7.85 -3.01 -7.75
CA ALA A 111 9.06 -2.24 -7.49
C ALA A 111 10.29 -3.13 -7.24
N THR A 112 10.18 -4.14 -6.35
CA THR A 112 11.29 -5.05 -6.04
C THR A 112 11.63 -6.02 -7.18
N GLN A 113 10.73 -6.25 -8.14
CA GLN A 113 11.04 -7.02 -9.35
C GLN A 113 11.93 -6.26 -10.31
N VAL A 114 11.70 -4.94 -10.48
CA VAL A 114 12.50 -4.08 -11.34
C VAL A 114 13.81 -3.67 -10.65
N VAL A 115 13.73 -3.23 -9.38
CA VAL A 115 14.90 -2.90 -8.56
C VAL A 115 15.36 -4.16 -7.83
N SER A 116 16.20 -4.97 -8.46
CA SER A 116 16.57 -6.31 -7.98
C SER A 116 17.31 -6.31 -6.65
N SER A 117 17.98 -5.22 -6.28
CA SER A 117 18.70 -5.05 -5.00
C SER A 117 17.78 -4.49 -3.88
N ALA A 118 16.56 -4.03 -4.21
CA ALA A 118 15.66 -3.47 -3.23
C ALA A 118 14.99 -4.54 -2.35
N VAL A 119 14.77 -4.16 -1.10
CA VAL A 119 13.89 -4.86 -0.15
C VAL A 119 12.71 -3.96 0.21
N ALA A 120 11.61 -4.55 0.62
CA ALA A 120 10.43 -3.78 1.01
C ALA A 120 9.85 -4.23 2.35
N VAL A 121 9.29 -3.28 3.09
CA VAL A 121 8.36 -3.53 4.20
C VAL A 121 7.00 -3.02 3.77
N SER A 122 6.07 -3.93 3.53
CA SER A 122 4.67 -3.59 3.24
C SER A 122 3.82 -3.91 4.48
N PHE A 123 3.10 -2.93 4.99
CA PHE A 123 2.25 -3.15 6.15
C PHE A 123 0.82 -2.65 5.94
N ASP A 124 -0.11 -3.37 6.54
CA ASP A 124 -1.55 -3.10 6.44
C ASP A 124 -2.24 -3.54 7.72
N ILE A 125 -3.37 -2.93 8.07
CA ILE A 125 -4.16 -3.32 9.23
C ILE A 125 -4.90 -4.65 9.01
N SER A 126 -5.09 -5.07 7.75
CA SER A 126 -5.79 -6.30 7.37
C SER A 126 -4.87 -7.52 7.43
N VAL A 127 -5.18 -8.44 8.32
CA VAL A 127 -4.54 -9.78 8.37
C VAL A 127 -4.76 -10.55 7.06
N HIS A 128 -5.90 -10.37 6.39
CA HIS A 128 -6.18 -11.02 5.10
C HIS A 128 -5.24 -10.51 4.01
N ALA A 129 -4.98 -9.21 3.97
CA ALA A 129 -4.04 -8.59 3.06
C ALA A 129 -2.59 -9.04 3.35
N ALA A 130 -2.16 -9.01 4.61
CA ALA A 130 -0.83 -9.44 5.02
C ALA A 130 -0.53 -10.92 4.65
N LYS A 131 -1.52 -11.81 4.74
CA LYS A 131 -1.39 -13.22 4.28
C LYS A 131 -1.08 -13.34 2.79
N VAL A 132 -1.63 -12.46 1.97
CA VAL A 132 -1.37 -12.42 0.53
C VAL A 132 0.00 -11.78 0.28
N CYS A 133 0.28 -10.66 0.92
CA CYS A 133 1.55 -9.93 0.81
C CYS A 133 2.76 -10.84 1.13
N ALA A 134 2.70 -11.60 2.22
CA ALA A 134 3.78 -12.49 2.65
C ALA A 134 4.16 -13.59 1.63
N ARG A 135 3.33 -13.81 0.60
CA ARG A 135 3.57 -14.80 -0.47
C ARG A 135 4.08 -14.16 -1.77
N GLN A 136 4.20 -12.82 -1.81
CA GLN A 136 4.58 -12.11 -3.03
C GLN A 136 6.06 -12.28 -3.38
N SER A 137 6.94 -12.21 -2.41
CA SER A 137 8.40 -12.30 -2.61
C SER A 137 9.12 -12.51 -1.27
N ASN A 138 10.29 -13.15 -1.30
CA ASN A 138 11.20 -13.22 -0.15
C ASN A 138 11.94 -11.91 0.13
N ARG A 139 11.72 -10.88 -0.67
CA ARG A 139 12.26 -9.52 -0.47
C ARG A 139 11.21 -8.52 0.03
N ILE A 140 9.99 -8.98 0.37
CA ILE A 140 8.90 -8.16 0.88
C ILE A 140 8.46 -8.69 2.24
N ALA A 141 8.83 -7.99 3.29
CA ALA A 141 8.35 -8.26 4.62
C ALA A 141 6.90 -7.78 4.77
N ALA A 142 6.01 -8.70 5.10
CA ALA A 142 4.62 -8.41 5.37
C ALA A 142 4.40 -8.22 6.86
N VAL A 143 3.84 -7.07 7.25
CA VAL A 143 3.58 -6.70 8.63
C VAL A 143 2.13 -6.29 8.81
N VAL A 144 1.50 -6.71 9.91
CA VAL A 144 0.19 -6.16 10.28
C VAL A 144 0.41 -5.00 11.25
N ALA A 145 0.07 -3.78 10.82
CA ALA A 145 0.22 -2.56 11.60
C ALA A 145 -0.77 -1.49 11.15
N ASP A 146 -1.07 -0.54 12.04
CA ASP A 146 -1.95 0.59 11.76
C ASP A 146 -1.13 1.79 11.24
N VAL A 147 -1.51 2.32 10.06
CA VAL A 147 -0.87 3.49 9.44
C VAL A 147 -0.95 4.74 10.33
N TRP A 148 -1.97 4.82 11.20
CA TRP A 148 -2.17 5.97 12.09
C TRP A 148 -1.43 5.90 13.43
N GLN A 149 -0.81 4.76 13.73
CA GLN A 149 0.05 4.57 14.90
C GLN A 149 1.53 4.77 14.50
N PRO A 150 2.46 4.85 15.46
CA PRO A 150 3.89 4.81 15.15
C PRO A 150 4.24 3.59 14.31
N TRP A 151 4.89 3.81 13.18
CA TRP A 151 5.25 2.71 12.29
C TRP A 151 6.38 1.86 12.88
N PRO A 152 6.32 0.54 12.72
CA PRO A 152 7.36 -0.35 13.23
C PRO A 152 8.62 -0.31 12.35
N ILE A 153 9.06 0.89 11.99
CA ILE A 153 10.15 1.20 11.07
C ILE A 153 11.09 2.20 11.74
N GLY A 154 12.38 2.00 11.58
CA GLY A 154 13.42 2.89 12.10
C GLY A 154 13.40 4.28 11.46
N GLU A 155 13.92 5.27 12.21
CA GLU A 155 14.10 6.62 11.68
C GLU A 155 15.15 6.62 10.56
N ASN A 156 14.98 7.47 9.55
CA ASN A 156 15.93 7.65 8.43
C ASN A 156 16.37 6.33 7.79
N SER A 157 15.46 5.36 7.66
CA SER A 157 15.77 4.03 7.15
C SER A 157 15.16 3.71 5.77
N ALA A 158 14.18 4.49 5.32
CA ALA A 158 13.53 4.29 4.03
C ALA A 158 14.13 5.19 2.94
N ASP A 159 14.47 4.61 1.79
CA ASP A 159 14.82 5.34 0.58
C ASP A 159 13.59 5.87 -0.12
N ILE A 160 12.54 5.04 -0.16
CA ILE A 160 11.23 5.36 -0.76
C ILE A 160 10.14 4.97 0.22
N VAL A 161 9.21 5.89 0.48
CA VAL A 161 7.88 5.55 1.00
C VAL A 161 6.90 5.55 -0.16
N LEU A 162 6.14 4.45 -0.32
CA LEU A 162 5.21 4.24 -1.41
C LEU A 162 3.77 4.27 -0.87
N SER A 163 3.03 5.35 -1.10
CA SER A 163 1.63 5.52 -0.69
C SER A 163 0.70 5.42 -1.89
N VAL A 164 0.17 4.21 -2.15
CA VAL A 164 -0.72 3.93 -3.28
C VAL A 164 -2.13 3.68 -2.77
N PHE A 165 -3.05 4.60 -3.05
CA PHE A 165 -4.46 4.56 -2.60
C PHE A 165 -4.64 4.40 -1.08
N SER A 166 -3.59 4.69 -0.30
CA SER A 166 -3.55 4.47 1.14
C SER A 166 -3.67 5.78 1.93
N PRO A 167 -4.04 5.71 3.22
CA PRO A 167 -3.93 6.84 4.14
C PRO A 167 -2.48 7.29 4.27
N ARG A 168 -2.27 8.56 4.58
CA ARG A 168 -0.93 9.16 4.71
C ARG A 168 -0.72 9.74 6.09
N ASN A 169 0.17 9.14 6.86
CA ASN A 169 0.70 9.70 8.10
C ASN A 169 2.00 10.44 7.78
N ILE A 170 1.89 11.75 7.58
CA ILE A 170 3.01 12.57 7.10
C ILE A 170 4.13 12.66 8.14
N GLU A 171 3.82 12.67 9.43
CA GLU A 171 4.83 12.73 10.47
C GLU A 171 5.65 11.43 10.52
N GLU A 172 5.00 10.28 10.42
CA GLU A 172 5.70 9.00 10.31
C GLU A 172 6.48 8.88 8.99
N THR A 173 5.91 9.37 7.88
CA THR A 173 6.63 9.44 6.60
C THR A 173 7.93 10.23 6.74
N LYS A 174 7.90 11.43 7.34
CA LYS A 174 9.10 12.26 7.60
C LYS A 174 10.09 11.54 8.48
N ARG A 175 9.62 10.87 9.54
CA ARG A 175 10.49 10.17 10.48
C ARG A 175 11.27 9.04 9.83
N VAL A 176 10.61 8.25 8.97
CA VAL A 176 11.23 7.05 8.38
C VAL A 176 12.02 7.32 7.11
N VAL A 177 11.64 8.34 6.33
CA VAL A 177 12.37 8.70 5.10
C VAL A 177 13.73 9.30 5.47
N ARG A 178 14.80 8.77 4.88
CA ARG A 178 16.14 9.32 5.06
C ARG A 178 16.31 10.67 4.34
N ALA A 179 17.33 11.42 4.70
CA ALA A 179 17.70 12.64 3.99
C ALA A 179 17.90 12.37 2.49
N GLY A 180 17.24 13.15 1.63
CA GLY A 180 17.23 12.94 0.18
C GLY A 180 16.35 11.79 -0.31
N GLY A 181 15.73 11.02 0.58
CA GLY A 181 14.75 9.99 0.24
C GLY A 181 13.42 10.59 -0.24
N THR A 182 12.53 9.76 -0.73
CA THR A 182 11.34 10.20 -1.45
C THR A 182 10.05 9.54 -0.95
N LEU A 183 8.95 10.27 -1.09
CA LEU A 183 7.58 9.78 -0.98
C LEU A 183 6.95 9.74 -2.38
N ILE A 184 6.51 8.57 -2.82
CA ILE A 184 5.67 8.42 -4.02
C ILE A 184 4.22 8.35 -3.57
N VAL A 185 3.39 9.25 -4.09
CA VAL A 185 1.95 9.25 -3.81
C VAL A 185 1.19 8.94 -5.09
N VAL A 186 0.33 7.92 -5.03
CA VAL A 186 -0.63 7.62 -6.08
C VAL A 186 -2.04 7.83 -5.54
N ALA A 187 -2.75 8.76 -6.14
CA ALA A 187 -4.09 9.14 -5.69
C ALA A 187 -5.06 9.20 -6.88
N PRO A 188 -6.35 8.83 -6.70
CA PRO A 188 -7.34 8.91 -7.75
C PRO A 188 -7.66 10.37 -8.08
N GLU A 189 -7.78 10.66 -9.37
CA GLU A 189 -8.30 11.91 -9.91
C GLU A 189 -9.84 11.95 -9.89
N VAL A 190 -10.39 13.13 -10.09
CA VAL A 190 -11.84 13.39 -10.00
C VAL A 190 -12.69 12.50 -10.92
N ASN A 191 -12.16 12.17 -12.09
CA ASN A 191 -12.82 11.31 -13.10
C ASN A 191 -12.59 9.80 -12.87
N HIS A 192 -11.78 9.41 -11.88
CA HIS A 192 -11.55 7.99 -11.59
C HIS A 192 -12.84 7.27 -11.19
N LEU A 193 -13.21 6.21 -11.94
CA LEU A 193 -14.42 5.41 -11.75
C LEU A 193 -15.71 6.26 -11.76
N VAL A 194 -15.74 7.39 -12.48
CA VAL A 194 -16.88 8.33 -12.46
C VAL A 194 -18.18 7.65 -12.89
N GLU A 195 -18.14 6.74 -13.84
CA GLU A 195 -19.30 6.02 -14.36
C GLU A 195 -19.93 5.12 -13.27
N LEU A 196 -19.08 4.37 -12.54
CA LEU A 196 -19.55 3.52 -11.43
C LEU A 196 -20.04 4.36 -10.26
N ARG A 197 -19.29 5.40 -9.89
CA ARG A 197 -19.66 6.27 -8.76
C ARG A 197 -20.99 6.99 -8.98
N THR A 198 -21.24 7.46 -10.19
CA THR A 198 -22.50 8.13 -10.55
C THR A 198 -23.65 7.16 -10.55
N LYS A 199 -23.46 5.96 -11.11
CA LYS A 199 -24.51 4.95 -11.25
C LYS A 199 -24.95 4.36 -9.89
N PHE A 200 -24.01 4.17 -8.95
CA PHE A 200 -24.24 3.49 -7.68
C PHE A 200 -24.12 4.39 -6.44
N ASN A 201 -24.16 5.71 -6.65
CA ASN A 201 -24.03 6.71 -5.57
C ASN A 201 -22.87 6.42 -4.60
N ALA A 202 -21.76 5.91 -5.17
CA ALA A 202 -20.58 5.52 -4.41
C ALA A 202 -19.81 6.75 -3.91
N LEU A 203 -18.88 6.56 -2.98
CA LEU A 203 -18.08 7.65 -2.38
C LEU A 203 -17.42 8.52 -3.45
N GLY A 204 -17.67 9.81 -3.37
CA GLY A 204 -17.09 10.82 -4.26
C GLY A 204 -15.59 11.01 -4.01
N ILE A 205 -14.88 11.50 -5.04
CA ILE A 205 -13.51 11.99 -4.89
C ILE A 205 -13.56 13.50 -4.75
N GLU A 206 -12.92 14.02 -3.72
CA GLU A 206 -12.83 15.48 -3.51
C GLU A 206 -12.05 16.13 -4.65
N ARG A 207 -12.59 17.23 -5.21
CA ARG A 207 -11.98 17.97 -6.32
C ARG A 207 -10.59 18.52 -5.96
N ASP A 208 -10.40 18.90 -4.69
CA ASP A 208 -9.16 19.55 -4.21
C ASP A 208 -8.16 18.54 -3.60
N LYS A 209 -8.29 17.25 -3.92
CA LYS A 209 -7.47 16.20 -3.30
C LYS A 209 -5.97 16.41 -3.54
N SER A 210 -5.57 16.73 -4.76
CA SER A 210 -4.17 16.99 -5.12
C SER A 210 -3.60 18.21 -4.39
N GLU A 211 -4.39 19.30 -4.24
CA GLU A 211 -3.99 20.48 -3.47
C GLU A 211 -3.88 20.19 -1.97
N LYS A 212 -4.81 19.39 -1.40
CA LYS A 212 -4.75 18.98 0.01
C LYS A 212 -3.50 18.14 0.27
N ILE A 213 -3.14 17.24 -0.65
CA ILE A 213 -1.90 16.46 -0.58
C ILE A 213 -0.71 17.43 -0.56
N ALA A 214 -0.61 18.35 -1.52
CA ALA A 214 0.49 19.29 -1.59
C ALA A 214 0.60 20.16 -0.32
N LYS A 215 -0.53 20.66 0.19
CA LYS A 215 -0.58 21.44 1.46
C LYS A 215 -0.11 20.64 2.68
N SER A 216 -0.32 19.32 2.70
CA SER A 216 0.14 18.46 3.81
C SER A 216 1.64 18.16 3.75
N LEU A 217 2.28 18.29 2.58
CA LEU A 217 3.67 17.93 2.31
C LEU A 217 4.63 19.14 2.35
N LYS A 218 4.46 20.05 3.32
CA LYS A 218 5.24 21.31 3.42
C LYS A 218 6.76 21.14 3.50
N ASN A 219 7.23 19.98 3.99
CA ASN A 219 8.66 19.67 4.13
C ASN A 219 9.19 18.81 2.97
N PHE A 220 8.40 18.67 1.92
CA PHE A 220 8.77 17.92 0.73
C PHE A 220 8.68 18.81 -0.50
N THR A 221 9.60 18.64 -1.42
CA THR A 221 9.59 19.29 -2.73
C THR A 221 9.03 18.31 -3.76
N ASN A 222 8.01 18.73 -4.53
CA ASN A 222 7.52 17.93 -5.64
C ASN A 222 8.58 17.92 -6.76
N ILE A 223 9.07 16.76 -7.13
CA ILE A 223 10.11 16.61 -8.15
C ILE A 223 9.61 15.91 -9.43
N HIS A 224 8.44 15.28 -9.38
CA HIS A 224 7.80 14.66 -10.54
C HIS A 224 6.30 14.52 -10.33
N GLN A 225 5.55 14.73 -11.41
CA GLN A 225 4.11 14.48 -11.43
C GLN A 225 3.67 13.98 -12.80
N SER A 226 2.83 12.97 -12.84
CA SER A 226 2.22 12.44 -14.06
C SER A 226 0.82 11.91 -13.80
N VAL A 227 0.01 11.84 -14.84
CA VAL A 227 -1.33 11.23 -14.80
C VAL A 227 -1.30 9.93 -15.57
N HIS A 228 -1.85 8.88 -14.97
CA HIS A 228 -2.07 7.59 -15.64
C HIS A 228 -3.57 7.41 -15.82
N GLU A 229 -4.02 7.37 -17.07
CA GLU A 229 -5.43 7.26 -17.43
C GLU A 229 -5.62 6.19 -18.50
N SER A 230 -6.66 5.39 -18.34
CA SER A 230 -7.16 4.48 -19.37
C SER A 230 -8.64 4.20 -19.16
N SER A 231 -9.32 3.75 -20.21
CA SER A 231 -10.70 3.26 -20.14
C SER A 231 -10.72 1.75 -20.36
N GLU A 232 -11.54 1.05 -19.61
CA GLU A 232 -11.66 -0.40 -19.67
C GLU A 232 -13.11 -0.83 -19.63
N LEU A 233 -13.47 -1.81 -20.50
CA LEU A 233 -14.81 -2.40 -20.49
C LEU A 233 -14.93 -3.39 -19.33
N LEU A 234 -15.78 -3.08 -18.35
CA LEU A 234 -16.06 -3.92 -17.19
C LEU A 234 -17.45 -4.55 -17.31
N ASN A 235 -17.50 -5.90 -17.29
CA ASN A 235 -18.75 -6.63 -17.11
C ASN A 235 -19.25 -6.51 -15.66
N GLY A 236 -20.46 -6.93 -15.38
CA GLY A 236 -21.08 -6.78 -14.06
C GLY A 236 -20.21 -7.32 -12.90
N SER A 237 -19.59 -8.50 -13.07
CA SER A 237 -18.69 -9.07 -12.07
C SER A 237 -17.45 -8.17 -11.80
N ALA A 238 -16.85 -7.65 -12.86
CA ALA A 238 -15.70 -6.76 -12.72
C ALA A 238 -16.08 -5.38 -12.16
N GLN A 239 -17.30 -4.90 -12.41
CA GLN A 239 -17.84 -3.70 -11.74
C GLN A 239 -17.96 -3.91 -10.23
N CYS A 240 -18.46 -5.09 -9.79
CA CYS A 240 -18.48 -5.49 -8.38
C CYS A 240 -17.08 -5.50 -7.77
N ASP A 241 -16.15 -6.21 -8.42
CA ASP A 241 -14.77 -6.31 -7.93
C ASP A 241 -14.12 -4.91 -7.83
N SER A 242 -14.40 -4.00 -8.79
CA SER A 242 -13.89 -2.63 -8.79
C SER A 242 -14.35 -1.83 -7.57
N LEU A 243 -15.64 -1.88 -7.23
CA LEU A 243 -16.18 -1.18 -6.07
C LEU A 243 -15.77 -1.84 -4.74
N LEU A 244 -15.76 -3.17 -4.71
CA LEU A 244 -15.41 -3.94 -3.51
C LEU A 244 -13.92 -3.82 -3.16
N SER A 245 -13.05 -3.66 -4.15
CA SER A 245 -11.59 -3.57 -3.94
C SER A 245 -11.11 -2.27 -3.27
N GLY A 246 -11.95 -1.25 -3.21
CA GLY A 246 -11.65 0.07 -2.66
C GLY A 246 -12.46 0.40 -1.41
N PRO A 247 -12.42 1.66 -0.94
CA PRO A 247 -13.12 2.09 0.27
C PRO A 247 -14.65 1.94 0.19
N ASN A 248 -15.21 1.89 -1.00
CA ASN A 248 -16.64 1.61 -1.23
C ASN A 248 -17.06 0.22 -0.72
N GLY A 249 -16.15 -0.75 -0.70
CA GLY A 249 -16.41 -2.11 -0.23
C GLY A 249 -16.92 -2.20 1.21
N HIS A 250 -16.68 -1.17 2.03
CA HIS A 250 -17.23 -1.09 3.39
C HIS A 250 -18.65 -0.54 3.45
N HIS A 251 -19.19 0.02 2.37
CA HIS A 251 -20.45 0.77 2.35
C HIS A 251 -21.47 0.23 1.33
N ILE A 252 -21.04 -0.60 0.37
CA ILE A 252 -21.92 -1.15 -0.64
C ILE A 252 -22.84 -2.23 -0.03
N SER A 253 -24.14 -2.16 -0.31
CA SER A 253 -25.09 -3.14 0.15
C SER A 253 -25.01 -4.46 -0.61
N ALA A 254 -25.50 -5.56 -0.02
CA ALA A 254 -25.60 -6.85 -0.70
C ALA A 254 -26.54 -6.77 -1.91
N GLU A 255 -27.59 -5.95 -1.83
CA GLU A 255 -28.56 -5.70 -2.89
C GLU A 255 -27.90 -4.99 -4.08
N ASP A 256 -27.12 -3.91 -3.83
CA ASP A 256 -26.39 -3.20 -4.87
C ASP A 256 -25.35 -4.11 -5.53
N MET A 257 -24.70 -4.98 -4.75
CA MET A 257 -23.74 -5.96 -5.29
C MET A 257 -24.40 -6.97 -6.23
N GLU A 258 -25.63 -7.39 -5.95
CA GLU A 258 -26.36 -8.33 -6.84
C GLU A 258 -26.82 -7.61 -8.11
N LEU A 259 -27.29 -6.38 -8.01
CA LEU A 259 -27.63 -5.54 -9.17
C LEU A 259 -26.40 -5.31 -10.07
N LEU A 260 -25.25 -5.07 -9.47
CA LEU A 260 -23.98 -4.93 -10.23
C LEU A 260 -23.60 -6.19 -10.99
N ARG A 261 -23.72 -7.36 -10.36
CA ARG A 261 -23.33 -8.64 -11.00
C ARG A 261 -24.08 -8.92 -12.29
N THR A 262 -25.34 -8.50 -12.35
CA THR A 262 -26.23 -8.68 -13.50
C THR A 262 -26.21 -7.48 -14.45
N ALA A 263 -25.46 -6.42 -14.13
CA ALA A 263 -25.39 -5.21 -14.94
C ALA A 263 -24.71 -5.45 -16.30
N GLU A 264 -25.15 -4.71 -17.30
CA GLU A 264 -24.47 -4.66 -18.60
C GLU A 264 -23.03 -4.14 -18.46
N SER A 265 -22.20 -4.55 -19.41
CA SER A 265 -20.82 -4.05 -19.48
C SER A 265 -20.81 -2.57 -19.79
N ILE A 266 -19.99 -1.81 -19.08
CA ILE A 266 -19.77 -0.38 -19.29
C ILE A 266 -18.27 -0.07 -19.41
N ASN A 267 -17.94 0.95 -20.18
CA ASN A 267 -16.59 1.51 -20.13
C ASN A 267 -16.43 2.29 -18.85
N VAL A 268 -15.35 2.02 -18.13
CA VAL A 268 -15.02 2.66 -16.86
C VAL A 268 -13.70 3.37 -16.99
N THR A 269 -13.67 4.64 -16.60
CA THR A 269 -12.47 5.47 -16.59
C THR A 269 -11.66 5.20 -15.33
N HIS A 270 -10.42 4.78 -15.53
CA HIS A 270 -9.40 4.73 -14.49
C HIS A 270 -8.46 5.90 -14.68
N CYS A 271 -8.34 6.79 -13.70
CA CYS A 271 -7.47 7.96 -13.78
C CYS A 271 -6.85 8.25 -12.42
N VAL A 272 -5.52 8.26 -12.37
CA VAL A 272 -4.77 8.50 -11.13
C VAL A 272 -3.62 9.47 -11.37
N ASN A 273 -3.28 10.23 -10.34
CA ASN A 273 -2.09 11.06 -10.29
C ASN A 273 -0.97 10.29 -9.59
N ILE A 274 0.21 10.29 -10.20
CA ILE A 274 1.47 9.79 -9.61
C ILE A 274 2.34 11.01 -9.33
N SER A 275 2.66 11.27 -8.07
CA SER A 275 3.53 12.38 -7.68
C SER A 275 4.67 11.90 -6.80
N VAL A 276 5.87 12.46 -7.03
CA VAL A 276 7.10 12.14 -6.28
C VAL A 276 7.54 13.37 -5.50
N TRP A 277 7.76 13.18 -4.23
CA TRP A 277 8.07 14.23 -3.27
C TRP A 277 9.37 13.89 -2.56
N GLN A 278 10.38 14.73 -2.68
CA GLN A 278 11.67 14.56 -2.02
C GLN A 278 11.67 15.28 -0.67
N LEU A 279 12.13 14.62 0.38
CA LEU A 279 12.31 15.23 1.70
C LEU A 279 13.44 16.28 1.62
N SER A 280 13.11 17.51 2.00
CA SER A 280 13.99 18.69 1.94
C SER A 280 15.06 18.66 3.03
#